data_b8b33a9678c69d3a0d5b1cb2b9f6bcda
#
_entry.id   b8b33a9678c69d3a0d5b1cb2b9f6bcda
#
_cell.length_a   1.000
_cell.length_b   1.000
_cell.length_c   1.000
_cell.angle_alpha   90.00
_cell.angle_beta   90.00
_cell.angle_gamma   90.00
#
_symmetry.space_group_name_H-M   'P 1'
#
loop_
_entity.id
_entity.type
_entity.pdbx_description
1 polymer ?
#
loop_
_entity_poly.entity_id
_entity_poly.type
_entity_poly.pdbx_seq_one_letter_code
_entity_poly.pdbx_strand_id
1 'polypeptide(L)'
;ENTRNYPASLTKLMTLYLLFEAVEKKRLNFSTRLAVSRKAANRPASRLGLKPGQSIRVKDAVMALIVKSANDVASVVAESVGGNEKRFALRMTDKARKLGMSRTTFRNASGLPHRGQMSTAKDMATLTRAIINRFPQYYHLFSRQAFTFEGRTYRTHNKVLKTFPGAEGMKTGYIRASGFNLITTAKRSGKRVIGVVFGGNTSRSRNRHMKTLLTRAFSKTTAPMQMAKIAKPARSKESSTTNKNRIWGIQVGAFYTHRPALNIATDISNKYASVLNGGKVKVMPLRKSRNRVLYRARILGLNRRNAYRTCRL
;
A
#
# COMPACT_ATOMS: atom_id res chain seq x y z
N GLU A 1 10.19 -2.81 7.38
CA GLU A 1 8.90 -2.85 6.65
C GLU A 1 7.97 -3.97 7.12
N ASN A 2 8.56 -5.12 7.54
CA ASN A 2 7.82 -6.34 7.89
C ASN A 2 7.57 -6.53 9.40
N THR A 3 7.98 -5.60 10.24
CA THR A 3 7.70 -5.64 11.68
C THR A 3 6.20 -5.52 11.92
N ARG A 4 5.63 -6.44 12.67
CA ARG A 4 4.22 -6.39 13.08
C ARG A 4 4.00 -5.28 14.10
N ASN A 5 2.93 -4.52 13.92
CA ASN A 5 2.47 -3.52 14.87
C ASN A 5 0.93 -3.44 14.81
N TYR A 6 0.34 -2.79 15.78
CA TYR A 6 -1.10 -2.55 15.79
C TYR A 6 -1.46 -1.47 14.77
N PRO A 7 -2.35 -1.75 13.80
CA PRO A 7 -2.73 -0.78 12.77
C PRO A 7 -3.56 0.38 13.32
N ALA A 8 -4.18 0.22 14.49
CA ALA A 8 -5.15 1.17 15.02
C ALA A 8 -6.18 1.53 13.92
N SER A 9 -6.59 2.80 13.81
CA SER A 9 -7.58 3.22 12.81
C SER A 9 -7.14 3.13 11.34
N LEU A 10 -5.92 2.69 11.03
CA LEU A 10 -5.58 2.30 9.65
C LEU A 10 -6.42 1.08 9.21
N THR A 11 -6.88 0.25 10.15
CA THR A 11 -7.84 -0.85 9.93
C THR A 11 -9.05 -0.42 9.11
N LYS A 12 -9.54 0.81 9.30
CA LYS A 12 -10.71 1.32 8.58
C LYS A 12 -10.52 1.40 7.06
N LEU A 13 -9.28 1.32 6.57
CA LEU A 13 -9.03 1.18 5.13
C LEU A 13 -9.54 -0.16 4.59
N MET A 14 -9.41 -1.27 5.36
CA MET A 14 -9.99 -2.54 4.95
C MET A 14 -11.53 -2.53 5.10
N THR A 15 -12.06 -1.84 6.10
CA THR A 15 -13.51 -1.62 6.24
C THR A 15 -14.07 -0.87 5.03
N LEU A 16 -13.41 0.21 4.61
CA LEU A 16 -13.76 0.95 3.39
C LEU A 16 -13.61 0.09 2.13
N TYR A 17 -12.54 -0.70 2.03
CA TYR A 17 -12.35 -1.62 0.91
C TYR A 17 -13.53 -2.56 0.73
N LEU A 18 -13.98 -3.22 1.81
CA LEU A 18 -15.12 -4.14 1.76
C LEU A 18 -16.46 -3.42 1.54
N LEU A 19 -16.61 -2.19 2.04
CA LEU A 19 -17.77 -1.36 1.78
C LEU A 19 -17.84 -0.96 0.29
N PHE A 20 -16.75 -0.49 -0.30
CA PHE A 20 -16.67 -0.18 -1.73
C PHE A 20 -16.92 -1.42 -2.60
N GLU A 21 -16.39 -2.58 -2.18
CA GLU A 21 -16.66 -3.84 -2.87
C GLU A 21 -18.16 -4.23 -2.81
N ALA A 22 -18.86 -3.92 -1.71
CA ALA A 22 -20.29 -4.15 -1.60
C ALA A 22 -21.10 -3.20 -2.52
N VAL A 23 -20.64 -1.97 -2.68
CA VAL A 23 -21.22 -0.99 -3.62
C VAL A 23 -21.00 -1.41 -5.07
N GLU A 24 -19.77 -1.80 -5.45
CA GLU A 24 -19.50 -2.31 -6.81
C GLU A 24 -20.33 -3.54 -7.18
N LYS A 25 -20.53 -4.43 -6.22
CA LYS A 25 -21.38 -5.62 -6.38
C LYS A 25 -22.88 -5.31 -6.34
N LYS A 26 -23.27 -4.05 -6.35
CA LYS A 26 -24.66 -3.56 -6.30
C LYS A 26 -25.48 -4.09 -5.09
N ARG A 27 -24.81 -4.59 -4.04
CA ARG A 27 -25.48 -5.00 -2.79
C ARG A 27 -25.88 -3.80 -1.94
N LEU A 28 -25.19 -2.70 -2.10
CA LEU A 28 -25.43 -1.39 -1.50
C LEU A 28 -25.25 -0.33 -2.59
N ASN A 29 -25.79 0.87 -2.35
CA ASN A 29 -25.46 2.07 -3.09
C ASN A 29 -25.17 3.22 -2.12
N PHE A 30 -24.70 4.36 -2.60
CA PHE A 30 -24.35 5.49 -1.73
C PHE A 30 -25.53 6.11 -0.97
N SER A 31 -26.78 5.89 -1.44
CA SER A 31 -28.00 6.33 -0.78
C SER A 31 -28.53 5.32 0.23
N THR A 32 -28.10 4.06 0.17
CA THR A 32 -28.54 3.00 1.10
C THR A 32 -28.32 3.46 2.55
N ARG A 33 -29.33 3.30 3.39
CA ARG A 33 -29.30 3.59 4.83
C ARG A 33 -28.88 2.33 5.59
N LEU A 34 -27.88 2.47 6.46
CA LEU A 34 -27.36 1.42 7.33
C LEU A 34 -27.92 1.63 8.72
N ALA A 35 -28.57 0.63 9.29
CA ALA A 35 -29.16 0.70 10.64
C ALA A 35 -28.07 0.74 11.72
N VAL A 36 -28.31 1.52 12.76
CA VAL A 36 -27.41 1.70 13.90
C VAL A 36 -27.88 0.84 15.07
N SER A 37 -27.14 -0.22 15.37
CA SER A 37 -27.39 -1.06 16.53
C SER A 37 -26.98 -0.36 17.84
N ARG A 38 -27.52 -0.81 18.97
CA ARG A 38 -27.07 -0.38 20.31
C ARG A 38 -25.58 -0.65 20.51
N LYS A 39 -25.08 -1.76 19.99
CA LYS A 39 -23.65 -2.13 20.06
C LYS A 39 -22.77 -1.16 19.27
N ALA A 40 -23.16 -0.77 18.06
CA ALA A 40 -22.43 0.19 17.24
C ALA A 40 -22.44 1.58 17.89
N ALA A 41 -23.58 2.08 18.34
CA ALA A 41 -23.72 3.38 18.99
C ALA A 41 -22.83 3.53 20.25
N ASN A 42 -22.63 2.45 21.00
CA ASN A 42 -21.85 2.43 22.25
C ASN A 42 -20.34 2.26 22.04
N ARG A 43 -19.84 2.32 20.79
CA ARG A 43 -18.39 2.23 20.56
C ARG A 43 -17.64 3.41 21.17
N PRO A 44 -16.43 3.16 21.76
CA PRO A 44 -15.63 4.24 22.31
C PRO A 44 -15.13 5.21 21.23
N ALA A 45 -14.75 6.39 21.64
CA ALA A 45 -14.26 7.44 20.75
C ALA A 45 -12.99 6.98 19.97
N SER A 46 -12.73 7.49 18.77
CA SER A 46 -13.45 8.54 18.04
C SER A 46 -14.78 8.01 17.45
N ARG A 47 -15.84 8.76 17.59
CA ARG A 47 -17.16 8.35 17.09
C ARG A 47 -17.91 9.55 16.48
N LEU A 48 -18.90 9.29 15.65
CA LEU A 48 -19.78 10.29 15.09
C LEU A 48 -20.86 10.69 16.13
N GLY A 49 -21.25 9.76 16.97
CA GLY A 49 -22.25 9.94 18.03
C GLY A 49 -23.65 9.49 17.61
N LEU A 50 -23.70 8.46 16.75
CA LEU A 50 -24.97 7.86 16.31
C LEU A 50 -25.74 7.25 17.49
N LYS A 51 -27.08 7.36 17.45
CA LYS A 51 -27.97 6.76 18.44
C LYS A 51 -28.51 5.41 17.97
N PRO A 52 -28.83 4.49 18.89
CA PRO A 52 -29.51 3.25 18.53
C PRO A 52 -30.83 3.53 17.80
N GLY A 53 -31.14 2.74 16.76
CA GLY A 53 -32.34 2.92 15.94
C GLY A 53 -32.23 3.97 14.84
N GLN A 54 -31.23 4.84 14.89
CA GLN A 54 -30.90 5.72 13.74
C GLN A 54 -30.39 4.93 12.53
N SER A 55 -30.29 5.62 11.41
CA SER A 55 -29.62 5.10 10.21
C SER A 55 -28.68 6.14 9.63
N ILE A 56 -27.60 5.68 8.99
CA ILE A 56 -26.63 6.52 8.29
C ILE A 56 -26.53 6.08 6.82
N ARG A 57 -26.52 7.03 5.88
CA ARG A 57 -26.32 6.69 4.46
C ARG A 57 -24.88 6.24 4.22
N VAL A 58 -24.70 5.30 3.28
CA VAL A 58 -23.36 4.80 2.89
C VAL A 58 -22.40 5.95 2.56
N LYS A 59 -22.85 7.00 1.81
CA LYS A 59 -22.00 8.16 1.51
C LYS A 59 -21.48 8.86 2.77
N ASP A 60 -22.34 9.03 3.75
CA ASP A 60 -21.98 9.70 5.01
C ASP A 60 -21.10 8.80 5.88
N ALA A 61 -21.34 7.48 5.85
CA ALA A 61 -20.51 6.48 6.52
C ALA A 61 -19.07 6.47 5.95
N VAL A 62 -18.93 6.53 4.63
CA VAL A 62 -17.60 6.64 3.97
C VAL A 62 -16.86 7.89 4.46
N MET A 63 -17.53 9.05 4.47
CA MET A 63 -16.92 10.29 4.92
C MET A 63 -16.58 10.29 6.41
N ALA A 64 -17.45 9.72 7.26
CA ALA A 64 -17.20 9.55 8.69
C ALA A 64 -15.98 8.65 8.96
N LEU A 65 -15.81 7.56 8.20
CA LEU A 65 -14.64 6.67 8.32
C LEU A 65 -13.35 7.35 7.89
N ILE A 66 -13.36 8.12 6.80
CA ILE A 66 -12.19 8.80 6.25
C ILE A 66 -11.80 9.99 7.14
N VAL A 67 -12.71 10.92 7.38
CA VAL A 67 -12.44 12.22 7.99
C VAL A 67 -12.43 12.14 9.51
N LYS A 68 -13.53 11.67 10.11
CA LYS A 68 -13.70 11.60 11.58
C LYS A 68 -13.06 10.37 12.18
N SER A 69 -12.82 9.31 11.37
CA SER A 69 -12.31 8.02 11.87
C SER A 69 -13.28 7.34 12.86
N ALA A 70 -14.57 7.45 12.62
CA ALA A 70 -15.65 7.06 13.50
C ALA A 70 -15.69 5.54 13.77
N ASN A 71 -15.63 5.14 15.04
CA ASN A 71 -15.63 3.73 15.46
C ASN A 71 -17.04 3.13 15.43
N ASP A 72 -18.05 3.91 15.84
CA ASP A 72 -19.46 3.56 15.73
C ASP A 72 -19.85 3.25 14.29
N VAL A 73 -19.49 4.13 13.34
CA VAL A 73 -19.75 3.92 11.92
C VAL A 73 -19.00 2.70 11.36
N ALA A 74 -17.78 2.41 11.84
CA ALA A 74 -17.08 1.20 11.44
C ALA A 74 -17.83 -0.07 11.87
N SER A 75 -18.43 -0.09 13.06
CA SER A 75 -19.26 -1.20 13.52
C SER A 75 -20.58 -1.28 12.73
N VAL A 76 -21.22 -0.15 12.43
CA VAL A 76 -22.42 -0.11 11.56
C VAL A 76 -22.13 -0.74 10.20
N VAL A 77 -21.05 -0.35 9.56
CA VAL A 77 -20.62 -0.94 8.27
C VAL A 77 -20.34 -2.45 8.41
N ALA A 78 -19.67 -2.85 9.49
CA ALA A 78 -19.36 -4.25 9.72
C ALA A 78 -20.61 -5.12 9.90
N GLU A 79 -21.59 -4.62 10.64
CA GLU A 79 -22.87 -5.30 10.85
C GLU A 79 -23.67 -5.38 9.54
N SER A 80 -23.77 -4.28 8.80
CA SER A 80 -24.53 -4.23 7.54
C SER A 80 -23.93 -5.07 6.43
N VAL A 81 -22.58 -5.08 6.28
CA VAL A 81 -21.89 -5.80 5.20
C VAL A 81 -21.58 -7.25 5.59
N GLY A 82 -21.32 -7.52 6.86
CA GLY A 82 -20.86 -8.82 7.37
C GLY A 82 -21.90 -9.60 8.21
N GLY A 83 -23.07 -9.02 8.47
CA GLY A 83 -24.07 -9.54 9.39
C GLY A 83 -23.72 -9.27 10.86
N ASN A 84 -22.46 -9.40 11.24
CA ASN A 84 -21.93 -8.98 12.54
C ASN A 84 -20.44 -8.68 12.43
N GLU A 85 -19.89 -7.97 13.43
CA GLU A 85 -18.50 -7.52 13.39
C GLU A 85 -17.48 -8.69 13.42
N LYS A 86 -17.79 -9.80 14.09
CA LYS A 86 -16.90 -10.99 14.15
C LYS A 86 -16.74 -11.61 12.75
N ARG A 87 -17.86 -11.88 12.07
CA ARG A 87 -17.86 -12.38 10.68
C ARG A 87 -17.19 -11.38 9.73
N PHE A 88 -17.44 -10.10 9.91
CA PHE A 88 -16.81 -9.07 9.10
C PHE A 88 -15.28 -9.05 9.28
N ALA A 89 -14.77 -9.17 10.51
CA ALA A 89 -13.34 -9.24 10.80
C ALA A 89 -12.65 -10.47 10.18
N LEU A 90 -13.34 -11.61 10.13
CA LEU A 90 -12.86 -12.79 9.38
C LEU A 90 -12.76 -12.47 7.89
N ARG A 91 -13.81 -11.90 7.29
CA ARG A 91 -13.80 -11.48 5.87
C ARG A 91 -12.71 -10.44 5.58
N MET A 92 -12.43 -9.51 6.51
CA MET A 92 -11.30 -8.57 6.39
C MET A 92 -9.96 -9.31 6.34
N THR A 93 -9.79 -10.34 7.16
CA THR A 93 -8.55 -11.15 7.20
C THR A 93 -8.39 -12.00 5.94
N ASP A 94 -9.47 -12.62 5.47
CA ASP A 94 -9.47 -13.38 4.21
C ASP A 94 -9.16 -12.47 3.01
N LYS A 95 -9.76 -11.28 2.99
CA LYS A 95 -9.45 -10.28 1.97
C LYS A 95 -7.99 -9.86 2.04
N ALA A 96 -7.43 -9.67 3.23
CA ALA A 96 -6.01 -9.36 3.41
C ALA A 96 -5.12 -10.46 2.81
N ARG A 97 -5.42 -11.75 3.03
CA ARG A 97 -4.69 -12.88 2.41
C ARG A 97 -4.78 -12.83 0.89
N LYS A 98 -5.98 -12.62 0.33
CA LYS A 98 -6.22 -12.50 -1.13
C LYS A 98 -5.49 -11.31 -1.76
N LEU A 99 -5.20 -10.27 -1.01
CA LEU A 99 -4.40 -9.11 -1.44
C LEU A 99 -2.89 -9.30 -1.24
N GLY A 100 -2.43 -10.43 -0.68
CA GLY A 100 -1.02 -10.68 -0.39
C GLY A 100 -0.52 -10.06 0.91
N MET A 101 -1.43 -9.65 1.81
CA MET A 101 -1.10 -9.12 3.14
C MET A 101 -0.87 -10.26 4.14
N SER A 102 0.20 -11.03 3.95
CA SER A 102 0.45 -12.29 4.68
C SER A 102 0.65 -12.14 6.19
N ARG A 103 1.01 -10.94 6.66
CA ARG A 103 1.29 -10.68 8.07
C ARG A 103 0.22 -9.83 8.78
N THR A 104 -0.97 -9.72 8.16
CA THR A 104 -2.09 -8.91 8.68
C THR A 104 -3.21 -9.81 9.17
N THR A 105 -3.72 -9.53 10.36
CA THR A 105 -4.94 -10.15 10.92
C THR A 105 -5.82 -9.04 11.48
N PHE A 106 -7.08 -9.03 11.09
CA PHE A 106 -8.08 -8.13 11.63
C PHE A 106 -8.99 -8.84 12.64
N ARG A 107 -9.40 -8.13 13.69
CA ARG A 107 -10.26 -8.65 14.77
C ARG A 107 -11.49 -7.79 15.01
N ASN A 108 -11.49 -6.56 14.48
CA ASN A 108 -12.63 -5.65 14.47
C ASN A 108 -12.53 -4.70 13.27
N ALA A 109 -13.60 -3.97 12.99
CA ALA A 109 -13.69 -3.08 11.83
C ALA A 109 -13.05 -1.69 12.07
N SER A 110 -12.83 -1.32 13.33
CA SER A 110 -12.47 0.05 13.70
C SER A 110 -10.98 0.26 13.96
N GLY A 111 -10.26 -0.79 14.37
CA GLY A 111 -8.89 -0.69 14.83
C GLY A 111 -8.78 -0.44 16.35
N LEU A 112 -9.86 -0.63 17.10
CA LEU A 112 -9.83 -0.63 18.55
C LEU A 112 -8.88 -1.72 19.08
N PRO A 113 -8.31 -1.57 20.28
CA PRO A 113 -7.33 -2.48 20.82
C PRO A 113 -7.80 -3.94 20.84
N HIS A 114 -6.98 -4.82 20.32
CA HIS A 114 -7.13 -6.26 20.40
C HIS A 114 -5.77 -6.92 20.14
N ARG A 115 -5.31 -7.83 21.02
CA ARG A 115 -3.96 -8.45 20.95
C ARG A 115 -3.67 -9.11 19.60
N GLY A 116 -4.64 -9.75 18.99
CA GLY A 116 -4.50 -10.44 17.69
C GLY A 116 -4.68 -9.56 16.46
N GLN A 117 -4.90 -8.24 16.59
CA GLN A 117 -5.08 -7.33 15.47
C GLN A 117 -3.75 -6.69 15.11
N MET A 118 -3.07 -7.26 14.13
CA MET A 118 -1.71 -6.90 13.76
C MET A 118 -1.59 -6.67 12.25
N SER A 119 -0.67 -5.79 11.87
CA SER A 119 -0.32 -5.55 10.46
C SER A 119 1.14 -5.12 10.33
N THR A 120 1.59 -4.85 9.11
CA THR A 120 2.92 -4.33 8.79
C THR A 120 2.82 -3.11 7.87
N ALA A 121 3.86 -2.29 7.82
CA ALA A 121 3.92 -1.16 6.90
C ALA A 121 3.82 -1.62 5.43
N LYS A 122 4.41 -2.76 5.09
CA LYS A 122 4.33 -3.36 3.77
C LYS A 122 2.89 -3.77 3.42
N ASP A 123 2.21 -4.48 4.31
CA ASP A 123 0.85 -4.94 4.07
C ASP A 123 -0.14 -3.77 3.94
N MET A 124 0.02 -2.73 4.78
CA MET A 124 -0.81 -1.54 4.68
C MET A 124 -0.55 -0.73 3.40
N ALA A 125 0.67 -0.71 2.88
CA ALA A 125 0.97 -0.15 1.57
C ALA A 125 0.32 -0.97 0.44
N THR A 126 0.30 -2.30 0.58
CA THR A 126 -0.41 -3.21 -0.36
C THR A 126 -1.91 -2.93 -0.38
N LEU A 127 -2.55 -2.79 0.79
CA LEU A 127 -3.97 -2.42 0.88
C LEU A 127 -4.25 -1.06 0.25
N THR A 128 -3.39 -0.08 0.53
CA THR A 128 -3.52 1.27 -0.04
C THR A 128 -3.46 1.24 -1.56
N ARG A 129 -2.50 0.51 -2.14
CA ARG A 129 -2.38 0.31 -3.58
C ARG A 129 -3.60 -0.40 -4.16
N ALA A 130 -4.12 -1.41 -3.46
CA ALA A 130 -5.32 -2.12 -3.88
C ALA A 130 -6.56 -1.20 -3.93
N ILE A 131 -6.72 -0.30 -2.94
CA ILE A 131 -7.80 0.71 -2.94
C ILE A 131 -7.66 1.65 -4.15
N ILE A 132 -6.46 2.18 -4.40
CA ILE A 132 -6.20 3.11 -5.52
C ILE A 132 -6.52 2.46 -6.86
N ASN A 133 -6.09 1.22 -7.05
CA ASN A 133 -6.22 0.52 -8.33
C ASN A 133 -7.63 0.00 -8.59
N ARG A 134 -8.31 -0.49 -7.55
CA ARG A 134 -9.62 -1.12 -7.69
C ARG A 134 -10.77 -0.11 -7.64
N PHE A 135 -10.61 0.95 -6.85
CA PHE A 135 -11.66 1.94 -6.62
C PHE A 135 -11.20 3.37 -6.97
N PRO A 136 -10.67 3.60 -8.18
CA PRO A 136 -10.17 4.91 -8.59
C PRO A 136 -11.25 5.99 -8.51
N GLN A 137 -12.52 5.63 -8.78
CA GLN A 137 -13.69 6.50 -8.72
C GLN A 137 -13.99 7.01 -7.30
N TYR A 138 -13.60 6.28 -6.24
CA TYR A 138 -13.81 6.68 -4.83
C TYR A 138 -12.55 7.23 -4.17
N TYR A 139 -11.40 7.11 -4.85
CA TYR A 139 -10.12 7.48 -4.25
C TYR A 139 -10.02 8.97 -3.90
N HIS A 140 -10.65 9.84 -4.68
CA HIS A 140 -10.69 11.28 -4.43
C HIS A 140 -11.28 11.65 -3.07
N LEU A 141 -12.13 10.79 -2.48
CA LEU A 141 -12.73 11.02 -1.16
C LEU A 141 -11.69 11.08 -0.04
N PHE A 142 -10.54 10.40 -0.19
CA PHE A 142 -9.48 10.39 0.82
C PHE A 142 -8.74 11.73 0.97
N SER A 143 -8.88 12.62 0.00
CA SER A 143 -8.33 13.98 0.06
C SER A 143 -9.21 14.98 0.83
N ARG A 144 -10.44 14.59 1.18
CA ARG A 144 -11.39 15.47 1.88
C ARG A 144 -10.88 15.85 3.26
N GLN A 145 -10.87 17.15 3.53
CA GLN A 145 -10.33 17.71 4.77
C GLN A 145 -11.40 17.92 5.84
N ALA A 146 -12.66 18.01 5.43
CA ALA A 146 -13.82 18.13 6.31
C ALA A 146 -15.06 17.50 5.66
N PHE A 147 -16.05 17.19 6.48
CA PHE A 147 -17.42 16.89 6.05
C PHE A 147 -18.41 17.31 7.11
N THR A 148 -19.63 17.60 6.70
CA THR A 148 -20.74 17.97 7.60
C THR A 148 -21.75 16.83 7.69
N PHE A 149 -22.16 16.50 8.90
CA PHE A 149 -23.18 15.51 9.21
C PHE A 149 -24.10 16.06 10.29
N GLU A 150 -25.41 16.08 10.05
CA GLU A 150 -26.43 16.62 10.96
C GLU A 150 -26.04 17.99 11.55
N GLY A 151 -25.71 18.94 10.67
CA GLY A 151 -25.33 20.31 11.05
C GLY A 151 -23.93 20.46 11.65
N ARG A 152 -23.25 19.37 11.99
CA ARG A 152 -21.91 19.41 12.61
C ARG A 152 -20.79 19.13 11.60
N THR A 153 -19.82 20.05 11.53
CA THR A 153 -18.65 19.89 10.67
C THR A 153 -17.50 19.22 11.42
N TYR A 154 -16.98 18.14 10.82
CA TYR A 154 -15.84 17.36 11.28
C TYR A 154 -14.62 17.63 10.39
N ARG A 155 -13.45 17.81 10.99
CA ARG A 155 -12.19 18.02 10.26
C ARG A 155 -11.29 16.80 10.33
N THR A 156 -10.50 16.57 9.28
CA THR A 156 -9.57 15.44 9.21
C THR A 156 -8.45 15.55 10.24
N HIS A 157 -8.03 14.41 10.77
CA HIS A 157 -6.84 14.29 11.63
C HIS A 157 -5.53 14.25 10.83
N ASN A 158 -5.59 14.14 9.50
CA ASN A 158 -4.40 14.06 8.63
C ASN A 158 -3.88 15.44 8.24
N LYS A 159 -3.07 16.06 9.13
CA LYS A 159 -2.46 17.36 8.87
C LYS A 159 -1.50 17.37 7.66
N VAL A 160 -1.00 16.21 7.20
CA VAL A 160 -0.09 16.12 6.05
C VAL A 160 -0.81 16.47 4.76
N LEU A 161 -2.13 16.23 4.65
CA LEU A 161 -2.95 16.67 3.51
C LEU A 161 -2.85 18.17 3.24
N LYS A 162 -2.73 19.00 4.29
CA LYS A 162 -2.61 20.46 4.16
C LYS A 162 -1.18 20.96 3.98
N THR A 163 -0.20 20.15 4.41
CA THR A 163 1.16 20.64 4.63
C THR A 163 2.22 19.95 3.78
N PHE A 164 1.83 19.06 2.87
CA PHE A 164 2.73 18.43 1.92
C PHE A 164 2.14 18.53 0.51
N PRO A 165 2.79 19.28 -0.42
CA PRO A 165 2.30 19.45 -1.77
C PRO A 165 2.12 18.11 -2.49
N GLY A 166 0.96 17.93 -3.12
CA GLY A 166 0.60 16.71 -3.83
C GLY A 166 0.07 15.57 -2.94
N ALA A 167 -0.12 15.80 -1.62
CA ALA A 167 -0.75 14.80 -0.76
C ALA A 167 -2.22 14.58 -1.14
N GLU A 168 -2.61 13.30 -1.34
CA GLU A 168 -3.96 12.90 -1.78
C GLU A 168 -4.75 12.10 -0.73
N GLY A 169 -4.13 11.64 0.34
CA GLY A 169 -4.75 10.80 1.37
C GLY A 169 -3.70 10.32 2.37
N MET A 170 -3.94 9.33 3.19
CA MET A 170 -5.10 8.46 3.30
C MET A 170 -5.69 8.47 4.71
N LYS A 171 -4.94 7.96 5.71
CA LYS A 171 -5.50 7.66 7.04
C LYS A 171 -4.49 7.77 8.17
N THR A 172 -4.93 8.31 9.30
CA THR A 172 -4.21 8.31 10.58
C THR A 172 -4.71 7.17 11.47
N GLY A 173 -3.88 6.73 12.41
CA GLY A 173 -4.24 5.81 13.47
C GLY A 173 -3.47 6.10 14.75
N TYR A 174 -4.09 5.84 15.89
CA TYR A 174 -3.45 5.91 17.19
C TYR A 174 -4.14 4.98 18.18
N ILE A 175 -3.38 4.18 18.87
CA ILE A 175 -3.70 3.58 20.17
C ILE A 175 -2.44 3.65 21.02
N ARG A 176 -2.59 3.60 22.34
CA ARG A 176 -1.43 3.68 23.26
C ARG A 176 -0.33 2.64 22.92
N ALA A 177 -0.74 1.43 22.57
CA ALA A 177 0.18 0.33 22.27
C ALA A 177 0.93 0.46 20.93
N SER A 178 0.40 1.20 19.95
CA SER A 178 1.07 1.40 18.65
C SER A 178 1.78 2.72 18.51
N GLY A 179 1.47 3.73 19.33
CA GLY A 179 1.83 5.09 19.03
C GLY A 179 1.07 5.66 17.81
N PHE A 180 1.60 6.69 17.20
CA PHE A 180 0.94 7.43 16.11
C PHE A 180 1.30 6.83 14.74
N ASN A 181 0.29 6.35 14.03
CA ASN A 181 0.38 5.76 12.70
C ASN A 181 -0.11 6.72 11.62
N LEU A 182 0.40 6.57 10.39
CA LEU A 182 -0.05 7.34 9.24
C LEU A 182 0.23 6.59 7.94
N ILE A 183 -0.75 6.62 7.05
CA ILE A 183 -0.55 6.36 5.63
C ILE A 183 -0.79 7.65 4.88
N THR A 184 0.14 8.02 4.01
CA THR A 184 -0.03 9.14 3.10
C THR A 184 0.30 8.71 1.68
N THR A 185 -0.57 9.08 0.75
CA THR A 185 -0.31 9.02 -0.68
C THR A 185 -0.06 10.43 -1.18
N ALA A 186 0.87 10.57 -2.10
CA ALA A 186 1.16 11.84 -2.74
C ALA A 186 1.50 11.63 -4.22
N LYS A 187 1.08 12.59 -5.07
CA LYS A 187 1.33 12.56 -6.52
C LYS A 187 2.06 13.83 -6.94
N ARG A 188 3.13 13.70 -7.71
CA ARG A 188 3.87 14.81 -8.34
C ARG A 188 4.37 14.38 -9.71
N SER A 189 4.26 15.24 -10.70
CA SER A 189 4.75 14.97 -12.07
C SER A 189 4.34 13.58 -12.57
N GLY A 190 3.05 13.23 -12.42
CA GLY A 190 2.50 11.93 -12.85
C GLY A 190 2.87 10.73 -11.95
N LYS A 191 3.85 10.83 -11.08
CA LYS A 191 4.31 9.76 -10.19
C LYS A 191 3.58 9.81 -8.85
N ARG A 192 3.06 8.66 -8.38
CA ARG A 192 2.42 8.52 -7.06
C ARG A 192 3.27 7.67 -6.14
N VAL A 193 3.44 8.12 -4.91
CA VAL A 193 4.14 7.40 -3.84
C VAL A 193 3.19 7.11 -2.68
N ILE A 194 3.43 6.01 -1.98
CA ILE A 194 2.70 5.58 -0.79
C ILE A 194 3.70 5.54 0.37
N GLY A 195 3.51 6.39 1.37
CA GLY A 195 4.26 6.37 2.61
C GLY A 195 3.45 5.71 3.73
N VAL A 196 4.09 4.87 4.53
CA VAL A 196 3.49 4.24 5.72
C VAL A 196 4.43 4.40 6.90
N VAL A 197 3.94 4.98 7.99
CA VAL A 197 4.65 5.14 9.27
C VAL A 197 3.83 4.50 10.37
N PHE A 198 4.47 3.63 11.15
CA PHE A 198 3.96 3.07 12.39
C PHE A 198 4.78 3.55 13.58
N GLY A 199 4.16 3.72 14.73
CA GLY A 199 4.86 3.85 16.00
C GLY A 199 5.51 5.20 16.27
N GLY A 200 5.00 6.29 15.70
CA GLY A 200 5.52 7.63 16.04
C GLY A 200 5.19 8.00 17.48
N ASN A 201 6.15 8.60 18.21
CA ASN A 201 5.97 9.03 19.61
C ASN A 201 4.92 10.17 19.73
N THR A 202 4.86 11.06 18.75
CA THR A 202 3.87 12.13 18.67
C THR A 202 3.31 12.26 17.26
N SER A 203 2.15 12.91 17.12
CA SER A 203 1.60 13.22 15.81
C SER A 203 2.53 14.14 14.99
N ARG A 204 3.26 15.06 15.67
CA ARG A 204 4.22 15.99 15.05
C ARG A 204 5.44 15.24 14.49
N SER A 205 6.08 14.37 15.30
CA SER A 205 7.24 13.58 14.87
C SER A 205 6.90 12.62 13.75
N ARG A 206 5.73 11.92 13.84
CA ARG A 206 5.20 11.05 12.79
C ARG A 206 5.00 11.82 11.48
N ASN A 207 4.39 13.01 11.51
CA ASN A 207 4.16 13.82 10.32
C ASN A 207 5.47 14.31 9.71
N ARG A 208 6.45 14.74 10.54
CA ARG A 208 7.79 15.10 10.06
C ARG A 208 8.46 13.93 9.34
N HIS A 209 8.46 12.75 9.97
CA HIS A 209 9.04 11.54 9.39
C HIS A 209 8.36 11.16 8.07
N MET A 210 7.03 11.21 8.01
CA MET A 210 6.28 10.98 6.76
C MET A 210 6.71 11.94 5.65
N LYS A 211 6.81 13.24 5.94
CA LYS A 211 7.25 14.24 4.95
C LYS A 211 8.67 13.93 4.43
N THR A 212 9.59 13.58 5.32
CA THR A 212 10.96 13.17 4.94
C THR A 212 10.95 11.96 4.02
N LEU A 213 10.15 10.92 4.32
CA LEU A 213 10.03 9.73 3.48
C LEU A 213 9.48 10.06 2.08
N LEU A 214 8.42 10.87 2.01
CA LEU A 214 7.82 11.29 0.75
C LEU A 214 8.79 12.15 -0.08
N THR A 215 9.48 13.11 0.54
CA THR A 215 10.48 13.94 -0.14
C THR A 215 11.60 13.08 -0.71
N ARG A 216 12.16 12.13 0.08
CA ARG A 216 13.17 11.19 -0.40
C ARG A 216 12.68 10.29 -1.53
N ALA A 217 11.41 9.89 -1.50
CA ALA A 217 10.84 9.07 -2.57
C ALA A 217 10.75 9.87 -3.87
N PHE A 218 10.30 11.11 -3.82
CA PHE A 218 10.24 11.98 -5.00
C PHE A 218 11.62 12.37 -5.53
N SER A 219 12.59 12.72 -4.67
CA SER A 219 13.95 13.05 -5.14
C SER A 219 14.63 11.89 -5.86
N LYS A 220 14.40 10.63 -5.41
CA LYS A 220 14.89 9.44 -6.11
C LYS A 220 14.19 9.20 -7.46
N THR A 221 12.99 9.74 -7.66
CA THR A 221 12.23 9.59 -8.90
C THR A 221 12.38 10.77 -9.84
N THR A 222 12.86 11.91 -9.35
CA THR A 222 13.11 13.15 -10.10
C THR A 222 14.59 13.39 -10.37
N ALA A 223 15.51 12.58 -9.79
CA ALA A 223 16.89 12.64 -10.22
C ALA A 223 16.89 12.43 -11.74
N PRO A 224 17.33 13.43 -12.55
CA PRO A 224 17.64 13.17 -13.94
C PRO A 224 18.64 12.02 -13.90
N MET A 225 18.44 11.05 -14.77
CA MET A 225 19.51 10.15 -15.10
C MET A 225 20.67 11.07 -15.50
N GLN A 226 21.61 11.33 -14.58
CA GLN A 226 22.84 12.03 -14.94
C GLN A 226 23.40 11.22 -16.08
N MET A 227 23.25 11.74 -17.29
CA MET A 227 24.12 11.36 -18.39
C MET A 227 25.51 11.63 -17.85
N ALA A 228 26.20 10.56 -17.48
CA ALA A 228 27.63 10.65 -17.20
C ALA A 228 28.24 11.47 -18.35
N LYS A 229 28.78 12.66 -18.04
CA LYS A 229 29.61 13.37 -18.98
C LYS A 229 30.69 12.40 -19.37
N ILE A 230 30.57 11.83 -20.56
CA ILE A 230 31.58 10.99 -21.17
C ILE A 230 32.77 11.91 -21.37
N ALA A 231 33.74 11.83 -20.47
CA ALA A 231 35.09 12.32 -20.76
C ALA A 231 35.51 11.61 -22.04
N LYS A 232 35.91 12.36 -23.05
CA LYS A 232 36.42 11.83 -24.32
C LYS A 232 37.54 10.84 -24.01
N PRO A 233 37.42 9.57 -24.36
CA PRO A 233 38.55 8.68 -24.31
C PRO A 233 39.47 8.94 -25.53
N ALA A 234 40.76 8.96 -25.27
CA ALA A 234 41.78 8.95 -26.31
C ALA A 234 41.60 7.74 -27.24
N ARG A 235 41.82 7.97 -28.49
CA ARG A 235 41.76 7.00 -29.59
C ARG A 235 42.63 5.75 -29.30
N SER A 236 42.02 4.60 -29.20
CA SER A 236 42.66 3.35 -29.61
C SER A 236 41.64 2.60 -30.50
N LYS A 237 42.12 2.25 -31.70
CA LYS A 237 41.38 1.46 -32.68
C LYS A 237 41.32 0.02 -32.21
N GLU A 238 40.10 -0.53 -32.07
CA GLU A 238 39.85 -1.95 -32.34
C GLU A 238 38.37 -2.18 -32.63
N SER A 239 38.15 -2.85 -33.74
CA SER A 239 36.85 -3.20 -34.30
C SER A 239 36.19 -4.34 -33.54
N SER A 240 34.97 -4.15 -33.06
CA SER A 240 34.01 -5.25 -32.94
C SER A 240 32.60 -4.68 -32.96
N THR A 241 31.84 -5.04 -33.96
CA THR A 241 30.44 -4.78 -34.16
C THR A 241 29.63 -5.47 -33.05
N THR A 242 29.34 -4.78 -31.95
CA THR A 242 28.40 -5.23 -30.93
C THR A 242 27.07 -4.49 -31.04
N ASN A 243 26.08 -5.28 -31.38
CA ASN A 243 24.68 -4.95 -31.59
C ASN A 243 24.11 -4.07 -30.43
N LYS A 244 23.93 -2.76 -30.67
CA LYS A 244 23.50 -1.73 -29.69
C LYS A 244 22.09 -1.93 -29.08
N ASN A 245 21.35 -3.00 -29.42
CA ASN A 245 19.99 -3.24 -29.03
C ASN A 245 19.79 -4.28 -27.89
N ARG A 246 20.84 -4.82 -27.27
CA ARG A 246 20.75 -5.88 -26.24
C ARG A 246 21.25 -5.44 -24.88
N ILE A 247 20.62 -4.44 -24.29
CA ILE A 247 20.99 -3.87 -22.97
C ILE A 247 20.06 -4.28 -21.82
N TRP A 248 19.02 -5.06 -22.11
CA TRP A 248 18.01 -5.47 -21.11
C TRP A 248 18.34 -6.82 -20.49
N GLY A 249 17.87 -7.01 -19.28
CA GLY A 249 17.95 -8.28 -18.59
C GLY A 249 16.81 -8.44 -17.59
N ILE A 250 16.51 -9.68 -17.25
CA ILE A 250 15.53 -10.03 -16.22
C ILE A 250 16.23 -10.62 -15.00
N GLN A 251 15.66 -10.41 -13.82
CA GLN A 251 16.10 -11.09 -12.61
C GLN A 251 15.07 -12.16 -12.25
N VAL A 252 15.50 -13.41 -12.27
CA VAL A 252 14.63 -14.58 -12.05
C VAL A 252 14.67 -15.11 -10.62
N GLY A 253 15.54 -14.56 -9.77
CA GLY A 253 15.59 -14.89 -8.36
C GLY A 253 16.74 -14.21 -7.61
N ALA A 254 16.74 -14.39 -6.28
CA ALA A 254 17.85 -14.02 -5.40
C ALA A 254 17.95 -15.03 -4.25
N PHE A 255 19.14 -15.61 -4.06
CA PHE A 255 19.40 -16.75 -3.19
C PHE A 255 20.57 -16.46 -2.25
N TYR A 256 20.63 -17.14 -1.12
CA TYR A 256 21.75 -17.00 -0.17
C TYR A 256 23.02 -17.76 -0.60
N THR A 257 22.91 -18.68 -1.56
CA THR A 257 24.03 -19.44 -2.11
C THR A 257 24.08 -19.33 -3.64
N HIS A 258 25.27 -19.49 -4.22
CA HIS A 258 25.50 -19.31 -5.66
C HIS A 258 24.84 -20.39 -6.51
N ARG A 259 24.94 -21.68 -6.08
CA ARG A 259 24.48 -22.85 -6.87
C ARG A 259 22.98 -22.84 -7.17
N PRO A 260 22.06 -22.62 -6.19
CA PRO A 260 20.63 -22.48 -6.47
C PRO A 260 20.29 -21.29 -7.37
N ALA A 261 21.06 -20.17 -7.26
CA ALA A 261 20.87 -19.02 -8.12
C ALA A 261 21.21 -19.34 -9.58
N LEU A 262 22.28 -20.12 -9.81
CA LEU A 262 22.68 -20.56 -11.12
C LEU A 262 21.67 -21.55 -11.72
N ASN A 263 21.26 -22.56 -10.95
CA ASN A 263 20.34 -23.60 -11.42
C ASN A 263 19.02 -22.96 -11.90
N ILE A 264 18.37 -22.11 -11.08
CA ILE A 264 17.09 -21.50 -11.48
C ILE A 264 17.23 -20.59 -12.71
N ALA A 265 18.36 -19.88 -12.86
CA ALA A 265 18.56 -19.05 -14.04
C ALA A 265 18.78 -19.89 -15.31
N THR A 266 19.45 -21.03 -15.19
CA THR A 266 19.66 -21.97 -16.29
C THR A 266 18.35 -22.66 -16.67
N ASP A 267 17.56 -23.14 -15.69
CA ASP A 267 16.26 -23.78 -15.91
C ASP A 267 15.29 -22.86 -16.64
N ILE A 268 15.21 -21.59 -16.20
CA ILE A 268 14.37 -20.60 -16.85
C ILE A 268 14.88 -20.25 -18.24
N SER A 269 16.21 -20.15 -18.41
CA SER A 269 16.80 -19.91 -19.72
C SER A 269 16.47 -21.02 -20.72
N ASN A 270 16.53 -22.27 -20.30
CA ASN A 270 16.18 -23.44 -21.12
C ASN A 270 14.69 -23.52 -21.39
N LYS A 271 13.86 -23.37 -20.34
CA LYS A 271 12.40 -23.45 -20.47
C LYS A 271 11.80 -22.41 -21.41
N TYR A 272 12.38 -21.24 -21.48
CA TYR A 272 11.89 -20.13 -22.29
C TYR A 272 12.90 -19.69 -23.39
N ALA A 273 13.67 -20.63 -23.90
CA ALA A 273 14.73 -20.37 -24.87
C ALA A 273 14.24 -19.60 -26.11
N SER A 274 13.05 -19.91 -26.62
CA SER A 274 12.43 -19.24 -27.77
C SER A 274 12.14 -17.76 -27.56
N VAL A 275 11.82 -17.36 -26.32
CA VAL A 275 11.54 -15.95 -25.96
C VAL A 275 12.79 -15.21 -25.52
N LEU A 276 13.71 -15.92 -24.86
CA LEU A 276 14.96 -15.35 -24.33
C LEU A 276 16.07 -15.20 -25.38
N ASN A 277 15.92 -15.80 -26.51
CA ASN A 277 16.75 -15.73 -27.74
C ASN A 277 18.14 -15.08 -27.56
N GLY A 278 19.15 -15.87 -27.13
CA GLY A 278 20.51 -15.43 -26.90
C GLY A 278 20.76 -14.71 -25.56
N GLY A 279 19.82 -14.78 -24.62
CA GLY A 279 20.03 -14.29 -23.25
C GLY A 279 21.12 -15.09 -22.51
N LYS A 280 22.06 -14.39 -21.87
CA LYS A 280 23.17 -15.01 -21.11
C LYS A 280 22.81 -15.07 -19.63
N VAL A 281 22.85 -16.27 -19.02
CA VAL A 281 22.72 -16.47 -17.58
C VAL A 281 23.91 -15.83 -16.85
N LYS A 282 23.63 -15.02 -15.83
CA LYS A 282 24.64 -14.42 -14.97
C LYS A 282 24.18 -14.36 -13.52
N VAL A 283 24.98 -14.93 -12.61
CA VAL A 283 24.77 -14.83 -11.18
C VAL A 283 25.64 -13.69 -10.64
N MET A 284 25.02 -12.73 -9.97
CA MET A 284 25.72 -11.54 -9.47
C MET A 284 25.58 -11.42 -7.96
N PRO A 285 26.68 -11.34 -7.19
CA PRO A 285 26.61 -11.13 -5.75
C PRO A 285 26.10 -9.73 -5.44
N LEU A 286 25.22 -9.62 -4.44
CA LEU A 286 24.76 -8.39 -3.83
C LEU A 286 25.11 -8.43 -2.34
N ARG A 287 26.10 -7.66 -1.93
CA ARG A 287 26.44 -7.50 -0.51
C ARG A 287 25.36 -6.67 0.19
N LYS A 288 24.79 -7.20 1.27
CA LYS A 288 23.89 -6.48 2.20
C LYS A 288 24.64 -6.14 3.48
N SER A 289 24.15 -5.13 4.21
CA SER A 289 24.65 -4.80 5.54
C SER A 289 24.64 -6.06 6.46
N ARG A 290 25.62 -6.20 7.36
CA ARG A 290 25.90 -7.37 8.23
C ARG A 290 26.43 -8.60 7.50
N ASN A 291 27.40 -8.44 6.57
CA ASN A 291 28.17 -9.53 5.96
C ASN A 291 27.34 -10.63 5.24
N ARG A 292 26.09 -10.36 4.86
CA ARG A 292 25.24 -11.30 4.12
C ARG A 292 25.34 -11.02 2.62
N VAL A 293 25.67 -12.06 1.85
CA VAL A 293 25.70 -12.00 0.38
C VAL A 293 24.45 -12.67 -0.17
N LEU A 294 23.75 -12.00 -1.08
CA LEU A 294 22.67 -12.57 -1.90
C LEU A 294 23.17 -12.71 -3.34
N TYR A 295 22.98 -13.87 -3.93
CA TYR A 295 23.30 -14.15 -5.31
C TYR A 295 22.05 -13.92 -6.19
N ARG A 296 22.10 -12.91 -7.05
CA ARG A 296 21.01 -12.57 -7.97
C ARG A 296 21.16 -13.36 -9.25
N ALA A 297 20.18 -14.22 -9.52
CA ALA A 297 20.05 -14.97 -10.76
C ALA A 297 19.46 -14.06 -11.84
N ARG A 298 20.20 -13.82 -12.93
CA ARG A 298 19.82 -12.91 -14.02
C ARG A 298 20.03 -13.55 -15.37
N ILE A 299 19.21 -13.14 -16.34
CA ILE A 299 19.40 -13.42 -17.76
C ILE A 299 19.56 -12.07 -18.45
N LEU A 300 20.74 -11.82 -19.04
CA LEU A 300 21.17 -10.55 -19.62
C LEU A 300 21.29 -10.66 -21.14
N GLY A 301 21.38 -9.51 -21.83
CA GLY A 301 21.57 -9.49 -23.28
C GLY A 301 20.25 -9.62 -24.05
N LEU A 302 19.13 -9.25 -23.43
CA LEU A 302 17.82 -9.27 -24.06
C LEU A 302 17.51 -7.92 -24.73
N ASN A 303 16.65 -7.93 -25.76
CA ASN A 303 16.00 -6.71 -26.20
C ASN A 303 14.83 -6.35 -25.25
N ARG A 304 14.36 -5.11 -25.32
CA ARG A 304 13.29 -4.60 -24.45
C ARG A 304 12.01 -5.44 -24.52
N ARG A 305 11.58 -5.81 -25.71
CA ARG A 305 10.34 -6.57 -25.96
C ARG A 305 10.39 -7.95 -25.30
N ASN A 306 11.50 -8.68 -25.47
CA ASN A 306 11.71 -10.00 -24.90
C ASN A 306 11.84 -9.95 -23.36
N ALA A 307 12.52 -8.97 -22.80
CA ALA A 307 12.59 -8.79 -21.36
C ALA A 307 11.20 -8.57 -20.73
N TYR A 308 10.36 -7.70 -21.32
CA TYR A 308 8.98 -7.48 -20.84
C TYR A 308 8.08 -8.69 -21.03
N ARG A 309 8.18 -9.41 -22.16
CA ARG A 309 7.38 -10.60 -22.44
C ARG A 309 7.67 -11.72 -21.43
N THR A 310 8.95 -11.94 -21.12
CA THR A 310 9.36 -12.99 -20.16
C THR A 310 8.99 -12.66 -18.72
N CYS A 311 8.91 -11.38 -18.32
CA CYS A 311 8.46 -11.00 -16.98
C CYS A 311 6.95 -11.20 -16.74
N ARG A 312 6.17 -11.54 -17.79
CA ARG A 312 4.72 -11.78 -17.71
C ARG A 312 4.36 -13.28 -17.74
N LEU A 313 5.31 -14.14 -18.02
CA LEU A 313 5.23 -15.60 -17.98
C LEU A 313 5.60 -16.11 -16.58
#